data_02c2a1b9c176567e212886e769615bcb
#
_entry.id   02c2a1b9c176567e212886e769615bcb
#
_cell.length_a   1.000
_cell.length_b   1.000
_cell.length_c   1.000
_cell.angle_alpha   90.00
_cell.angle_beta   90.00
_cell.angle_gamma   90.00
#
_symmetry.space_group_name_H-M   'P 1'
#
loop_
_entity.id
_entity.type
_entity.pdbx_description
1 polymer ?
#
loop_
_entity_poly.entity_id
_entity_poly.type
_entity_poly.pdbx_seq_one_letter_code
_entity_poly.pdbx_strand_id
1 'polypeptide(L)'
;MGFHSKTLTCGSLTDPPRGEIERYAVAPLRVYNWPGVGLGGLICNDLWANPGCTPQPDPHLTQQLAGLGARIIFHAVNGGRGGDEWSQVGFQYHEANLRMRARAGKLWIVTADNCAPDHWRCSSPSGVISPDGDWVCRTADQGEEIFVYSIAS
;
A
#
# COMPACT_ATOMS: atom_id res chain seq x y z
N MET A 1 -10.59 -15.87 10.94
CA MET A 1 -9.37 -15.48 10.21
C MET A 1 -9.72 -15.36 8.74
N GLY A 2 -9.16 -14.38 8.01
CA GLY A 2 -9.46 -14.15 6.60
C GLY A 2 -8.19 -13.84 5.82
N PHE A 3 -8.33 -13.65 4.52
CA PHE A 3 -7.25 -13.22 3.63
C PHE A 3 -7.75 -12.11 2.71
N HIS A 4 -6.84 -11.25 2.27
CA HIS A 4 -7.08 -10.26 1.24
C HIS A 4 -6.41 -10.71 -0.06
N SER A 5 -7.13 -10.61 -1.17
CA SER A 5 -6.59 -10.72 -2.52
C SER A 5 -6.54 -9.34 -3.14
N LYS A 6 -5.55 -9.09 -3.99
CA LYS A 6 -5.41 -7.80 -4.67
C LYS A 6 -6.70 -7.40 -5.39
N THR A 7 -7.08 -6.14 -5.29
CA THR A 7 -8.29 -5.59 -5.88
C THR A 7 -7.97 -4.80 -7.16
N LEU A 8 -6.85 -4.05 -7.16
CA LEU A 8 -6.39 -3.24 -8.28
C LEU A 8 -5.04 -3.74 -8.79
N THR A 9 -5.09 -4.56 -9.83
CA THR A 9 -3.90 -5.14 -10.44
C THR A 9 -3.13 -4.13 -11.29
N CYS A 10 -1.82 -4.32 -11.38
CA CYS A 10 -0.97 -3.59 -12.32
C CYS A 10 -1.14 -4.14 -13.74
N GLY A 11 -0.98 -3.28 -14.71
CA GLY A 11 -0.96 -3.63 -16.12
C GLY A 11 -0.20 -2.59 -16.94
N SER A 12 0.19 -2.96 -18.15
CA SER A 12 0.70 -1.99 -19.11
C SER A 12 -0.39 -1.01 -19.53
N LEU A 13 0.00 0.18 -19.96
CA LEU A 13 -0.92 1.18 -20.52
C LEU A 13 -1.23 0.94 -22.02
N THR A 14 -0.98 -0.27 -22.50
CA THR A 14 -1.32 -0.72 -23.87
C THR A 14 -2.76 -1.16 -23.96
N ASP A 15 -3.28 -1.29 -25.19
CA ASP A 15 -4.59 -1.84 -25.46
C ASP A 15 -4.44 -3.13 -26.29
N PRO A 16 -4.80 -4.32 -25.77
CA PRO A 16 -5.22 -4.57 -24.38
C PRO A 16 -4.06 -4.49 -23.37
N PRO A 17 -4.35 -4.17 -22.11
CA PRO A 17 -3.31 -4.11 -21.08
C PRO A 17 -2.77 -5.51 -20.76
N ARG A 18 -1.47 -5.57 -20.42
CA ARG A 18 -0.74 -6.81 -20.13
C ARG A 18 -0.20 -6.81 -18.70
N GLY A 19 0.11 -7.97 -18.15
CA GLY A 19 0.72 -8.12 -16.84
C GLY A 19 -0.18 -8.75 -15.79
N GLU A 20 -0.23 -8.21 -14.57
CA GLU A 20 -1.07 -8.76 -13.51
C GLU A 20 -2.56 -8.81 -13.89
N ILE A 21 -3.03 -7.79 -14.59
CA ILE A 21 -4.42 -7.66 -15.03
C ILE A 21 -4.90 -8.81 -15.90
N GLU A 22 -3.97 -9.49 -16.62
CA GLU A 22 -4.29 -10.67 -17.44
C GLU A 22 -4.23 -11.98 -16.65
N ARG A 23 -3.40 -12.02 -15.59
CA ARG A 23 -2.95 -13.27 -14.98
C ARG A 23 -3.62 -13.57 -13.65
N TYR A 24 -4.08 -12.55 -12.95
CA TYR A 24 -4.57 -12.70 -11.58
C TYR A 24 -6.04 -12.29 -11.45
N ALA A 25 -6.79 -13.14 -10.78
CA ALA A 25 -8.14 -12.81 -10.36
C ALA A 25 -8.08 -11.76 -9.24
N VAL A 26 -8.98 -10.80 -9.30
CA VAL A 26 -9.16 -9.79 -8.27
C VAL A 26 -10.30 -10.18 -7.32
N ALA A 27 -10.29 -9.62 -6.11
CA ALA A 27 -11.36 -9.80 -5.16
C ALA A 27 -11.86 -8.44 -4.62
N PRO A 28 -13.12 -8.36 -4.19
CA PRO A 28 -13.64 -7.15 -3.57
C PRO A 28 -12.98 -6.90 -2.22
N LEU A 29 -12.99 -5.63 -1.80
CA LEU A 29 -12.53 -5.21 -0.49
C LEU A 29 -13.32 -5.90 0.62
N ARG A 30 -12.63 -6.20 1.72
CA ARG A 30 -13.22 -6.77 2.94
C ARG A 30 -12.63 -6.10 4.17
N VAL A 31 -13.46 -5.93 5.19
CA VAL A 31 -13.04 -5.52 6.54
C VAL A 31 -13.22 -6.71 7.47
N TYR A 32 -12.19 -6.99 8.25
CA TYR A 32 -12.17 -8.04 9.25
C TYR A 32 -12.29 -7.40 10.63
N ASN A 33 -13.27 -7.83 11.40
CA ASN A 33 -13.44 -7.34 12.76
C ASN A 33 -12.53 -8.12 13.73
N TRP A 34 -11.58 -7.42 14.30
CA TRP A 34 -10.84 -7.83 15.49
C TRP A 34 -11.50 -7.13 16.69
N PRO A 35 -11.59 -7.72 17.90
CA PRO A 35 -12.40 -7.16 18.97
C PRO A 35 -12.33 -5.64 19.07
N GLY A 36 -13.38 -4.96 18.64
CA GLY A 36 -13.52 -3.50 18.64
C GLY A 36 -12.84 -2.73 17.50
N VAL A 37 -12.10 -3.39 16.58
CA VAL A 37 -11.34 -2.71 15.52
C VAL A 37 -11.58 -3.35 14.14
N GLY A 38 -11.95 -2.53 13.15
CA GLY A 38 -12.00 -2.94 11.75
C GLY A 38 -10.60 -2.97 11.11
N LEU A 39 -10.21 -4.11 10.57
CA LEU A 39 -8.94 -4.32 9.89
C LEU A 39 -9.15 -4.47 8.39
N GLY A 40 -8.41 -3.74 7.57
CA GLY A 40 -8.36 -3.87 6.12
C GLY A 40 -7.02 -4.38 5.63
N GLY A 41 -7.01 -4.98 4.44
CA GLY A 41 -5.79 -5.36 3.73
C GLY A 41 -5.71 -4.67 2.37
N LEU A 42 -4.53 -4.26 1.96
CA LEU A 42 -4.22 -3.77 0.60
C LEU A 42 -2.88 -4.35 0.15
N ILE A 43 -2.75 -4.56 -1.15
CA ILE A 43 -1.52 -5.09 -1.75
C ILE A 43 -1.00 -4.12 -2.81
N CYS A 44 0.15 -3.52 -2.54
CA CYS A 44 0.92 -2.70 -3.50
C CYS A 44 0.02 -1.64 -4.18
N ASN A 45 -0.29 -1.83 -5.46
CA ASN A 45 -1.05 -0.88 -6.28
C ASN A 45 -2.47 -0.59 -5.76
N ASP A 46 -3.05 -1.46 -4.96
CA ASP A 46 -4.35 -1.21 -4.31
C ASP A 46 -4.38 0.12 -3.55
N LEU A 47 -3.25 0.49 -2.95
CA LEU A 47 -3.19 1.69 -2.13
C LEU A 47 -3.06 2.96 -2.99
N TRP A 48 -2.22 2.94 -4.01
CA TRP A 48 -1.82 4.19 -4.68
C TRP A 48 -2.29 4.34 -6.12
N ALA A 49 -2.79 3.27 -6.77
CA ALA A 49 -3.22 3.32 -8.18
C ALA A 49 -2.18 4.04 -9.05
N ASN A 50 -0.93 3.53 -9.05
CA ASN A 50 0.19 4.18 -9.73
C ASN A 50 -0.12 4.40 -11.22
N PRO A 51 -0.13 5.64 -11.73
CA PRO A 51 -0.53 5.95 -13.10
C PRO A 51 0.39 5.32 -14.16
N GLY A 52 1.62 4.92 -13.78
CA GLY A 52 2.55 4.22 -14.68
C GLY A 52 2.20 2.75 -14.92
N CYS A 53 1.32 2.16 -14.11
CA CYS A 53 0.94 0.75 -14.25
C CYS A 53 -0.54 0.47 -13.93
N THR A 54 -1.39 1.50 -13.94
CA THR A 54 -2.82 1.35 -13.66
C THR A 54 -3.64 1.86 -14.84
N PRO A 55 -4.07 0.98 -15.76
CA PRO A 55 -4.88 1.40 -16.89
C PRO A 55 -6.32 1.80 -16.51
N GLN A 56 -6.78 1.44 -15.31
CA GLN A 56 -8.11 1.82 -14.81
C GLN A 56 -8.04 3.14 -14.02
N PRO A 57 -9.19 3.86 -13.90
CA PRO A 57 -9.29 5.00 -12.97
C PRO A 57 -8.98 4.59 -11.53
N ASP A 58 -8.41 5.51 -10.74
CA ASP A 58 -8.16 5.29 -9.32
C ASP A 58 -9.48 5.12 -8.55
N PRO A 59 -9.75 3.93 -7.97
CA PRO A 59 -10.98 3.67 -7.22
C PRO A 59 -10.93 4.18 -5.77
N HIS A 60 -9.83 4.77 -5.31
CA HIS A 60 -9.62 5.23 -3.93
C HIS A 60 -9.95 4.15 -2.87
N LEU A 61 -9.32 2.98 -2.97
CA LEU A 61 -9.66 1.81 -2.15
C LEU A 61 -9.50 2.03 -0.65
N THR A 62 -8.57 2.90 -0.22
CA THR A 62 -8.42 3.28 1.20
C THR A 62 -9.67 3.97 1.74
N GLN A 63 -10.27 4.87 0.96
CA GLN A 63 -11.52 5.54 1.36
C GLN A 63 -12.70 4.57 1.36
N GLN A 64 -12.73 3.62 0.43
CA GLN A 64 -13.74 2.57 0.44
C GLN A 64 -13.61 1.70 1.71
N LEU A 65 -12.38 1.30 2.08
CA LEU A 65 -12.15 0.56 3.32
C LEU A 65 -12.56 1.35 4.56
N ALA A 66 -12.26 2.66 4.62
CA ALA A 66 -12.72 3.53 5.69
C ALA A 66 -14.25 3.56 5.78
N GLY A 67 -14.95 3.67 4.64
CA GLY A 67 -16.41 3.62 4.56
C GLY A 67 -17.00 2.28 4.99
N LEU A 68 -16.27 1.18 4.79
CA LEU A 68 -16.63 -0.17 5.28
C LEU A 68 -16.33 -0.39 6.76
N GLY A 69 -15.75 0.61 7.46
CA GLY A 69 -15.45 0.55 8.88
C GLY A 69 -14.04 0.12 9.25
N ALA A 70 -13.11 0.04 8.29
CA ALA A 70 -11.70 -0.17 8.62
C ALA A 70 -11.16 1.02 9.45
N ARG A 71 -10.30 0.70 10.39
CA ARG A 71 -9.54 1.68 11.20
C ARG A 71 -8.04 1.48 11.02
N ILE A 72 -7.62 0.26 10.74
CA ILE A 72 -6.23 -0.09 10.50
C ILE A 72 -6.17 -0.82 9.16
N ILE A 73 -5.23 -0.41 8.30
CA ILE A 73 -4.93 -1.08 7.04
C ILE A 73 -3.53 -1.68 7.11
N PHE A 74 -3.43 -2.96 6.80
CA PHE A 74 -2.16 -3.64 6.54
C PHE A 74 -1.88 -3.61 5.04
N HIS A 75 -0.74 -3.05 4.68
CA HIS A 75 -0.35 -2.85 3.29
C HIS A 75 0.96 -3.58 2.98
N ALA A 76 0.88 -4.62 2.17
CA ALA A 76 2.03 -5.38 1.71
C ALA A 76 2.49 -4.89 0.34
N VAL A 77 3.78 -4.63 0.19
CA VAL A 77 4.37 -4.12 -1.04
C VAL A 77 5.49 -5.02 -1.54
N ASN A 78 5.60 -5.15 -2.83
CA ASN A 78 6.77 -5.66 -3.53
C ASN A 78 6.93 -4.84 -4.81
N GLY A 79 7.37 -3.60 -4.65
CA GLY A 79 7.52 -2.66 -5.76
C GLY A 79 8.77 -2.89 -6.58
N GLY A 80 8.76 -2.31 -7.77
CA GLY A 80 9.96 -2.23 -8.61
C GLY A 80 11.02 -1.34 -7.95
N ARG A 81 12.26 -1.64 -8.22
CA ARG A 81 13.42 -0.93 -7.69
C ARG A 81 14.32 -0.51 -8.82
N GLY A 82 14.88 0.66 -8.71
CA GLY A 82 15.85 1.21 -9.62
C GLY A 82 16.61 2.35 -8.96
N GLY A 83 17.70 2.78 -9.58
CA GLY A 83 18.49 3.92 -9.12
C GLY A 83 18.34 5.16 -9.97
N ASP A 84 17.42 5.13 -10.94
CA ASP A 84 17.21 6.24 -11.86
C ASP A 84 16.28 7.32 -11.26
N GLU A 85 16.16 8.43 -11.97
CA GLU A 85 15.33 9.56 -11.59
C GLU A 85 13.85 9.16 -11.41
N TRP A 86 13.34 8.33 -12.31
CA TRP A 86 11.93 7.89 -12.27
C TRP A 86 11.63 7.00 -11.08
N SER A 87 12.59 6.20 -10.63
CA SER A 87 12.48 5.43 -9.38
C SER A 87 12.36 6.36 -8.16
N GLN A 88 13.07 7.50 -8.15
CA GLN A 88 12.95 8.50 -7.10
C GLN A 88 11.58 9.18 -7.13
N VAL A 89 11.08 9.56 -8.30
CA VAL A 89 9.73 10.12 -8.48
C VAL A 89 8.68 9.12 -7.99
N GLY A 90 8.82 7.85 -8.37
CA GLY A 90 7.93 6.78 -7.92
C GLY A 90 7.93 6.62 -6.40
N PHE A 91 9.10 6.64 -5.76
CA PHE A 91 9.24 6.58 -4.31
C PHE A 91 8.51 7.74 -3.61
N GLN A 92 8.72 8.96 -4.08
CA GLN A 92 8.05 10.16 -3.55
C GLN A 92 6.53 10.08 -3.74
N TYR A 93 6.07 9.61 -4.89
CA TYR A 93 4.66 9.39 -5.17
C TYR A 93 4.04 8.37 -4.19
N HIS A 94 4.70 7.24 -3.97
CA HIS A 94 4.22 6.21 -3.04
C HIS A 94 4.17 6.73 -1.61
N GLU A 95 5.21 7.42 -1.14
CA GLU A 95 5.23 8.02 0.20
C GLU A 95 4.11 9.06 0.38
N ALA A 96 3.94 9.95 -0.59
CA ALA A 96 2.88 10.95 -0.55
C ALA A 96 1.49 10.30 -0.49
N ASN A 97 1.26 9.25 -1.29
CA ASN A 97 -0.01 8.51 -1.25
C ASN A 97 -0.28 7.85 0.10
N LEU A 98 0.71 7.17 0.69
CA LEU A 98 0.57 6.58 2.02
C LEU A 98 0.06 7.61 3.03
N ARG A 99 0.70 8.76 3.10
CA ARG A 99 0.39 9.83 4.07
C ARG A 99 -0.95 10.50 3.78
N MET A 100 -1.19 10.88 2.53
CA MET A 100 -2.43 11.56 2.14
C MET A 100 -3.65 10.66 2.33
N ARG A 101 -3.55 9.38 1.98
CA ARG A 101 -4.65 8.44 2.09
C ARG A 101 -4.93 8.03 3.53
N ALA A 102 -3.91 7.92 4.39
CA ALA A 102 -4.09 7.75 5.82
C ALA A 102 -4.90 8.91 6.40
N ARG A 103 -4.50 10.15 6.09
CA ARG A 103 -5.17 11.37 6.55
C ARG A 103 -6.60 11.50 6.02
N ALA A 104 -6.80 11.27 4.72
CA ALA A 104 -8.12 11.41 4.08
C ALA A 104 -9.13 10.38 4.62
N GLY A 105 -8.69 9.14 4.87
CA GLY A 105 -9.52 8.06 5.41
C GLY A 105 -9.61 8.03 6.93
N LYS A 106 -8.81 8.85 7.64
CA LYS A 106 -8.63 8.76 9.10
C LYS A 106 -8.23 7.36 9.54
N LEU A 107 -7.24 6.78 8.84
CA LEU A 107 -6.82 5.41 8.97
C LEU A 107 -5.40 5.32 9.51
N TRP A 108 -5.14 4.33 10.35
CA TRP A 108 -3.80 3.82 10.55
C TRP A 108 -3.39 2.98 9.33
N ILE A 109 -2.19 3.22 8.81
CA ILE A 109 -1.62 2.38 7.75
C ILE A 109 -0.32 1.76 8.26
N VAL A 110 -0.28 0.43 8.28
CA VAL A 110 0.94 -0.35 8.56
C VAL A 110 1.42 -0.90 7.23
N THR A 111 2.55 -0.40 6.75
CA THR A 111 3.08 -0.75 5.44
C THR A 111 4.43 -1.45 5.54
N ALA A 112 4.65 -2.46 4.69
CA ALA A 112 5.91 -3.17 4.58
C ALA A 112 6.23 -3.45 3.12
N ASP A 113 7.41 -3.01 2.68
CA ASP A 113 7.95 -3.28 1.35
C ASP A 113 9.14 -4.23 1.44
N ASN A 114 9.42 -4.91 0.35
CA ASN A 114 10.56 -5.79 0.18
C ASN A 114 11.79 -4.99 -0.26
N CYS A 115 12.93 -5.14 0.45
CA CYS A 115 14.22 -4.52 0.16
C CYS A 115 15.30 -5.55 -0.22
N ALA A 116 14.93 -6.72 -0.71
CA ALA A 116 15.89 -7.72 -1.14
C ALA A 116 16.29 -7.52 -2.62
N PRO A 117 17.58 -7.62 -2.99
CA PRO A 117 18.74 -7.79 -2.09
C PRO A 117 19.03 -6.54 -1.24
N ASP A 118 19.74 -6.71 -0.12
CA ASP A 118 19.92 -5.70 0.93
C ASP A 118 20.48 -4.35 0.46
N HIS A 119 21.23 -4.33 -0.65
CA HIS A 119 21.77 -3.10 -1.22
C HIS A 119 20.77 -2.34 -2.10
N TRP A 120 19.59 -2.88 -2.32
CA TRP A 120 18.54 -2.21 -3.08
C TRP A 120 17.66 -1.40 -2.14
N ARG A 121 17.22 -0.26 -2.62
CA ARG A 121 16.26 0.58 -1.91
C ARG A 121 14.84 0.04 -2.11
N CYS A 122 14.02 0.11 -1.08
CA CYS A 122 12.59 -0.18 -1.21
C CYS A 122 11.89 0.80 -2.18
N SER A 123 10.79 0.40 -2.74
CA SER A 123 10.00 1.25 -3.66
C SER A 123 9.09 2.25 -2.92
N SER A 124 8.85 1.99 -1.64
CA SER A 124 8.15 2.90 -0.73
C SER A 124 8.65 2.67 0.70
N PRO A 125 8.57 3.69 1.57
CA PRO A 125 8.95 3.50 2.97
C PRO A 125 8.10 2.44 3.65
N SER A 126 8.71 1.69 4.59
CA SER A 126 8.00 0.79 5.49
C SER A 126 7.82 1.44 6.86
N GLY A 127 6.75 1.08 7.58
CA GLY A 127 6.48 1.63 8.90
C GLY A 127 5.00 1.77 9.22
N VAL A 128 4.69 2.71 10.11
CA VAL A 128 3.33 3.03 10.57
C VAL A 128 3.03 4.50 10.36
N ILE A 129 1.88 4.78 9.77
CA ILE A 129 1.38 6.12 9.52
C ILE A 129 0.10 6.32 10.33
N SER A 130 0.03 7.45 11.04
CA SER A 130 -1.12 7.84 11.86
C SER A 130 -2.30 8.32 10.99
N PRO A 131 -3.52 8.41 11.57
CA PRO A 131 -4.67 9.02 10.91
C PRO A 131 -4.52 10.50 10.53
N ASP A 132 -3.47 11.16 11.02
CA ASP A 132 -3.13 12.53 10.64
C ASP A 132 -2.15 12.60 9.47
N GLY A 133 -1.69 11.45 8.98
CA GLY A 133 -0.76 11.33 7.86
C GLY A 133 0.70 11.45 8.27
N ASP A 134 1.00 11.30 9.54
CA ASP A 134 2.36 11.39 10.07
C ASP A 134 2.99 10.02 10.28
N TRP A 135 4.26 9.90 9.90
CA TRP A 135 5.05 8.74 10.28
C TRP A 135 5.26 8.71 11.79
N VAL A 136 4.73 7.68 12.44
CA VAL A 136 4.95 7.43 13.88
C VAL A 136 6.01 6.35 14.11
N CYS A 137 6.26 5.55 13.09
CA CYS A 137 7.37 4.61 12.99
C CYS A 137 7.76 4.52 11.53
N ARG A 138 9.05 4.57 11.20
CA ARG A 138 9.58 4.42 9.84
C ARG A 138 10.90 3.67 9.90
N THR A 139 11.04 2.67 9.03
CA THR A 139 12.27 1.91 8.87
C THR A 139 13.25 2.62 7.93
N ALA A 140 14.48 2.13 7.89
CA ALA A 140 15.43 2.48 6.84
C ALA A 140 14.89 2.07 5.46
N ASP A 141 15.38 2.74 4.41
CA ASP A 141 14.96 2.47 3.03
C ASP A 141 15.69 1.25 2.42
N GLN A 142 16.64 0.67 3.15
CA GLN A 142 17.45 -0.49 2.73
C GLN A 142 17.66 -1.45 3.90
N GLY A 143 17.90 -2.71 3.55
CA GLY A 143 18.17 -3.76 4.53
C GLY A 143 16.92 -4.36 5.16
N GLU A 144 17.15 -5.31 6.05
CA GLU A 144 16.09 -5.98 6.79
C GLU A 144 15.94 -5.35 8.18
N GLU A 145 14.70 -5.00 8.54
CA GLU A 145 14.40 -4.39 9.83
C GLU A 145 13.09 -4.93 10.40
N ILE A 146 13.03 -5.09 11.70
CA ILE A 146 11.83 -5.45 12.45
C ILE A 146 11.48 -4.30 13.39
N PHE A 147 10.23 -3.88 13.37
CA PHE A 147 9.72 -2.88 14.31
C PHE A 147 8.44 -3.37 15.00
N VAL A 148 8.18 -2.83 16.17
CA VAL A 148 6.94 -3.01 16.93
C VAL A 148 6.38 -1.65 17.28
N TYR A 149 5.07 -1.46 17.02
CA TYR A 149 4.36 -0.23 17.37
C TYR A 149 3.01 -0.57 17.97
N SER A 150 2.66 0.07 19.08
CA SER A 150 1.35 -0.10 19.73
C SER A 150 0.40 0.99 19.28
N ILE A 151 -0.67 0.61 18.58
CA ILE A 151 -1.75 1.51 18.20
C ILE A 151 -2.74 1.58 19.35
N ALA A 152 -2.90 2.76 19.96
CA ALA A 152 -3.92 2.97 20.96
C ALA A 152 -5.33 2.91 20.33
N SER A 153 -6.22 2.15 20.94
CA SER A 153 -7.62 2.01 20.55
C SER A 153 -8.47 3.18 21.04
#